data_42fd25dcd445fd037b6343d1dcf2defe
#
_entry.id   42fd25dcd445fd037b6343d1dcf2defe
#
_cell.length_a   1.000
_cell.length_b   1.000
_cell.length_c   1.000
_cell.angle_alpha   90.00
_cell.angle_beta   90.00
_cell.angle_gamma   90.00
#
_symmetry.space_group_name_H-M   'P 1'
#
loop_
_entity.id
_entity.type
_entity.pdbx_description
1 polymer ?
#
loop_
_entity_poly.entity_id
_entity_poly.type
_entity_poly.pdbx_seq_one_letter_code
_entity_poly.pdbx_strand_id
1 'polypeptide(L)'
;MTKEKKVPRRQLILEALARELEQNPGERITTASLSKAVGVSEAALYRHFASKAKMFEGLIDFAEESVFIRINQILKEHSDAQTRCARILYLLLVFSERNPGITRVLLGDVLVGETERLLARVGQFFDRFETQLKQILREGEMRSEGRPHALDSAISANMMTCLVEGLLHQYLRSRFKASPLQHWEIQWRLLSATLFPDS
;
A
#
# COMPACT_ATOMS: atom_id res chain seq x y z
N MET A 1 35.12 -6.61 -12.08
CA MET A 1 34.92 -5.67 -10.97
C MET A 1 33.60 -4.94 -11.22
N THR A 2 32.51 -5.42 -10.61
CA THR A 2 31.17 -4.83 -10.74
C THR A 2 31.15 -3.56 -9.91
N LYS A 3 31.02 -2.38 -10.54
CA LYS A 3 30.81 -1.11 -9.83
C LYS A 3 29.53 -1.23 -9.00
N GLU A 4 29.64 -1.32 -7.68
CA GLU A 4 28.50 -1.14 -6.79
C GLU A 4 27.81 0.19 -7.12
N LYS A 5 26.57 0.12 -7.58
CA LYS A 5 25.75 1.31 -7.85
C LYS A 5 25.48 1.97 -6.51
N LYS A 6 26.17 3.06 -6.21
CA LYS A 6 26.00 3.82 -4.97
C LYS A 6 24.54 4.26 -4.85
N VAL A 7 23.85 3.75 -3.84
CA VAL A 7 22.42 4.09 -3.59
C VAL A 7 22.28 5.62 -3.46
N PRO A 8 21.34 6.23 -4.17
CA PRO A 8 21.14 7.68 -4.11
C PRO A 8 20.84 8.13 -2.66
N ARG A 9 21.42 9.24 -2.23
CA ARG A 9 21.24 9.74 -0.84
C ARG A 9 19.77 9.96 -0.48
N ARG A 10 18.97 10.40 -1.44
CA ARG A 10 17.52 10.57 -1.28
C ARG A 10 16.83 9.26 -0.89
N GLN A 11 17.21 8.15 -1.51
CA GLN A 11 16.68 6.83 -1.19
C GLN A 11 17.09 6.38 0.23
N LEU A 12 18.35 6.59 0.63
CA LEU A 12 18.82 6.26 1.98
C LEU A 12 18.03 7.01 3.08
N ILE A 13 17.64 8.26 2.81
CA ILE A 13 16.82 9.06 3.72
C ILE A 13 15.41 8.45 3.84
N LEU A 14 14.78 8.05 2.74
CA LEU A 14 13.45 7.42 2.76
C LEU A 14 13.48 6.04 3.45
N GLU A 15 14.52 5.24 3.21
CA GLU A 15 14.69 3.95 3.88
C GLU A 15 14.88 4.12 5.39
N ALA A 16 15.65 5.14 5.82
CA ALA A 16 15.81 5.44 7.24
C ALA A 16 14.50 5.92 7.86
N LEU A 17 13.74 6.78 7.16
CA LEU A 17 12.42 7.22 7.63
C LEU A 17 11.47 6.03 7.78
N ALA A 18 11.41 5.12 6.81
CA ALA A 18 10.58 3.92 6.89
C ALA A 18 10.96 3.05 8.10
N ARG A 19 12.27 2.85 8.36
CA ARG A 19 12.74 2.11 9.54
C ARG A 19 12.39 2.80 10.85
N GLU A 20 12.55 4.11 10.95
CA GLU A 20 12.18 4.88 12.15
C GLU A 20 10.67 4.75 12.43
N LEU A 21 9.84 4.82 11.40
CA LEU A 21 8.40 4.63 11.53
C LEU A 21 8.02 3.22 11.97
N GLU A 22 8.76 2.20 11.56
CA GLU A 22 8.56 0.82 11.95
C GLU A 22 8.99 0.56 13.41
N GLN A 23 10.18 1.06 13.80
CA GLN A 23 10.78 0.76 15.10
C GLN A 23 10.15 1.54 16.25
N ASN A 24 9.57 2.71 15.96
CA ASN A 24 9.01 3.61 16.97
C ASN A 24 7.49 3.82 16.78
N PRO A 25 6.66 2.74 16.91
CA PRO A 25 5.22 2.85 16.76
C PRO A 25 4.62 3.73 17.88
N GLY A 26 3.89 4.78 17.47
CA GLY A 26 3.28 5.75 18.37
C GLY A 26 4.15 6.96 18.71
N GLU A 27 5.41 6.98 18.31
CA GLU A 27 6.27 8.15 18.50
C GLU A 27 6.22 9.12 17.31
N ARG A 28 6.35 10.41 17.63
CA ARG A 28 6.43 11.45 16.59
C ARG A 28 7.86 11.49 16.03
N ILE A 29 7.98 11.22 14.73
CA ILE A 29 9.26 11.34 14.04
C ILE A 29 9.67 12.80 13.95
N THR A 30 10.90 13.11 14.37
CA THR A 30 11.51 14.43 14.27
C THR A 30 12.61 14.43 13.20
N THR A 31 12.92 15.60 12.65
CA THR A 31 14.07 15.75 11.73
C THR A 31 15.40 15.47 12.44
N ALA A 32 15.48 15.75 13.72
CA ALA A 32 16.66 15.44 14.53
C ALA A 32 16.89 13.94 14.68
N SER A 33 15.83 13.12 15.01
CA SER A 33 15.94 11.67 15.08
C SER A 33 16.32 11.08 13.72
N LEU A 34 15.69 11.55 12.64
CA LEU A 34 15.95 11.10 11.29
C LEU A 34 17.38 11.44 10.81
N SER A 35 17.88 12.65 11.09
CA SER A 35 19.23 13.06 10.73
C SER A 35 20.27 12.18 11.41
N LYS A 36 20.05 11.82 12.69
CA LYS A 36 20.89 10.88 13.45
C LYS A 36 20.84 9.48 12.82
N ALA A 37 19.66 8.97 12.48
CA ALA A 37 19.48 7.63 11.88
C ALA A 37 20.18 7.51 10.51
N VAL A 38 20.16 8.58 9.70
CA VAL A 38 20.84 8.63 8.39
C VAL A 38 22.34 8.92 8.51
N GLY A 39 22.80 9.43 9.66
CA GLY A 39 24.19 9.86 9.85
C GLY A 39 24.55 11.13 9.10
N VAL A 40 23.62 12.10 9.04
CA VAL A 40 23.81 13.41 8.37
C VAL A 40 23.31 14.54 9.26
N SER A 41 23.67 15.80 8.94
CA SER A 41 23.08 16.96 9.61
C SER A 41 21.65 17.21 9.12
N GLU A 42 20.80 17.87 9.93
CA GLU A 42 19.46 18.29 9.50
C GLU A 42 19.53 19.19 8.25
N ALA A 43 20.50 20.07 8.16
CA ALA A 43 20.73 20.89 6.96
C ALA A 43 21.01 20.02 5.71
N ALA A 44 21.65 18.86 5.87
CA ALA A 44 21.87 17.93 4.78
C ALA A 44 20.59 17.17 4.38
N LEU A 45 19.68 16.87 5.32
CA LEU A 45 18.35 16.34 5.01
C LEU A 45 17.56 17.34 4.16
N TYR A 46 17.52 18.60 4.58
CA TYR A 46 16.76 19.65 3.89
C TYR A 46 17.29 20.00 2.49
N ARG A 47 18.56 19.68 2.18
CA ARG A 47 19.07 19.75 0.80
C ARG A 47 18.44 18.70 -0.14
N HIS A 48 17.99 17.58 0.40
CA HIS A 48 17.35 16.51 -0.39
C HIS A 48 15.83 16.57 -0.37
N PHE A 49 15.24 17.09 0.72
CA PHE A 49 13.80 17.22 0.89
C PHE A 49 13.49 18.57 1.54
N ALA A 50 12.72 19.40 0.86
CA ALA A 50 12.39 20.77 1.33
C ALA A 50 11.64 20.81 2.67
N SER A 51 11.01 19.69 3.09
CA SER A 51 10.29 19.55 4.37
C SER A 51 10.12 18.10 4.75
N LYS A 52 9.72 17.83 6.00
CA LYS A 52 9.31 16.50 6.47
C LYS A 52 8.12 15.98 5.66
N ALA A 53 7.15 16.84 5.33
CA ALA A 53 6.03 16.48 4.45
C ALA A 53 6.50 15.94 3.09
N LYS A 54 7.56 16.52 2.50
CA LYS A 54 8.16 16.01 1.25
C LYS A 54 8.86 14.67 1.40
N MET A 55 9.29 14.30 2.57
CA MET A 55 9.81 12.95 2.85
C MET A 55 8.66 11.95 2.91
N PHE A 56 7.53 12.28 3.55
CA PHE A 56 6.32 11.45 3.53
C PHE A 56 5.74 11.30 2.11
N GLU A 57 5.66 12.38 1.33
CA GLU A 57 5.29 12.29 -0.10
C GLU A 57 6.19 11.30 -0.83
N GLY A 58 7.50 11.31 -0.58
CA GLY A 58 8.45 10.36 -1.19
C GLY A 58 8.18 8.90 -0.81
N LEU A 59 7.70 8.61 0.40
CA LEU A 59 7.28 7.24 0.79
C LEU A 59 5.97 6.84 0.11
N ILE A 60 5.02 7.77 -0.03
CA ILE A 60 3.76 7.53 -0.76
C ILE A 60 4.07 7.25 -2.23
N ASP A 61 4.92 8.07 -2.87
CA ASP A 61 5.35 7.88 -4.26
C ASP A 61 5.99 6.49 -4.47
N PHE A 62 6.85 6.07 -3.54
CA PHE A 62 7.46 4.74 -3.58
C PHE A 62 6.43 3.62 -3.45
N ALA A 63 5.45 3.76 -2.56
CA ALA A 63 4.38 2.78 -2.41
C ALA A 63 3.52 2.70 -3.68
N GLU A 64 3.11 3.86 -4.23
CA GLU A 64 2.35 3.94 -5.48
C GLU A 64 3.10 3.24 -6.62
N GLU A 65 4.35 3.61 -6.85
CA GLU A 65 5.17 3.03 -7.91
C GLU A 65 5.32 1.51 -7.73
N SER A 66 5.68 1.07 -6.54
CA SER A 66 5.90 -0.35 -6.23
C SER A 66 4.64 -1.20 -6.42
N VAL A 67 3.50 -0.72 -5.93
CA VAL A 67 2.23 -1.46 -5.98
C VAL A 67 1.66 -1.45 -7.40
N PHE A 68 1.55 -0.28 -8.05
CA PHE A 68 0.89 -0.20 -9.36
C PHE A 68 1.71 -0.76 -10.52
N ILE A 69 3.06 -0.78 -10.45
CA ILE A 69 3.88 -1.53 -11.41
C ILE A 69 3.54 -3.03 -11.33
N ARG A 70 3.40 -3.58 -10.12
CA ARG A 70 3.06 -4.99 -9.93
C ARG A 70 1.62 -5.31 -10.33
N ILE A 71 0.67 -4.42 -10.04
CA ILE A 71 -0.71 -4.55 -10.52
C ILE A 71 -0.72 -4.66 -12.05
N ASN A 72 -0.01 -3.77 -12.75
CA ASN A 72 0.09 -3.83 -14.20
C ASN A 72 0.70 -5.14 -14.73
N GLN A 73 1.64 -5.76 -14.01
CA GLN A 73 2.18 -7.07 -14.34
C GLN A 73 1.11 -8.16 -14.17
N ILE A 74 0.40 -8.18 -13.04
CA ILE A 74 -0.69 -9.13 -12.79
C ILE A 74 -1.75 -9.06 -13.91
N LEU A 75 -2.11 -7.86 -14.35
CA LEU A 75 -3.08 -7.67 -15.43
C LEU A 75 -2.63 -8.23 -16.78
N LYS A 76 -1.32 -8.24 -17.05
CA LYS A 76 -0.75 -8.82 -18.27
C LYS A 76 -0.66 -10.34 -18.20
N GLU A 77 -0.36 -10.88 -17.01
CA GLU A 77 -0.12 -12.32 -16.79
C GLU A 77 -1.42 -13.13 -16.64
N HIS A 78 -2.50 -12.50 -16.21
CA HIS A 78 -3.77 -13.16 -15.91
C HIS A 78 -4.92 -12.49 -16.63
N SER A 79 -5.89 -13.27 -17.12
CA SER A 79 -7.10 -12.76 -17.80
C SER A 79 -8.37 -12.87 -16.94
N ASP A 80 -8.40 -13.81 -16.00
CA ASP A 80 -9.51 -14.09 -15.13
C ASP A 80 -9.66 -13.05 -14.01
N ALA A 81 -10.89 -12.54 -13.81
CA ALA A 81 -11.17 -11.45 -12.87
C ALA A 81 -10.94 -11.87 -11.41
N GLN A 82 -11.35 -13.07 -11.02
CA GLN A 82 -11.18 -13.59 -9.66
C GLN A 82 -9.69 -13.70 -9.31
N THR A 83 -8.89 -14.30 -10.20
CA THR A 83 -7.42 -14.44 -10.02
C THR A 83 -6.75 -13.08 -9.95
N ARG A 84 -7.12 -12.12 -10.82
CA ARG A 84 -6.59 -10.76 -10.80
C ARG A 84 -6.88 -10.07 -9.46
N CYS A 85 -8.12 -10.10 -9.00
CA CYS A 85 -8.52 -9.52 -7.72
C CYS A 85 -7.75 -10.17 -6.56
N ALA A 86 -7.71 -11.51 -6.48
CA ALA A 86 -6.97 -12.24 -5.45
C ALA A 86 -5.51 -11.78 -5.34
N ARG A 87 -4.83 -11.75 -6.50
CA ARG A 87 -3.41 -11.40 -6.57
C ARG A 87 -3.13 -9.94 -6.22
N ILE A 88 -4.03 -9.04 -6.60
CA ILE A 88 -3.89 -7.60 -6.31
C ILE A 88 -4.10 -7.32 -4.82
N LEU A 89 -5.11 -7.93 -4.20
CA LEU A 89 -5.32 -7.80 -2.76
C LEU A 89 -4.15 -8.41 -1.98
N TYR A 90 -3.74 -9.62 -2.35
CA TYR A 90 -2.57 -10.29 -1.75
C TYR A 90 -1.29 -9.47 -1.89
N LEU A 91 -1.05 -8.86 -3.07
CA LEU A 91 0.08 -7.98 -3.30
C LEU A 91 0.15 -6.83 -2.29
N LEU A 92 -0.98 -6.15 -2.03
CA LEU A 92 -1.01 -5.03 -1.10
C LEU A 92 -0.77 -5.49 0.34
N LEU A 93 -1.32 -6.64 0.73
CA LEU A 93 -1.06 -7.23 2.06
C LEU A 93 0.42 -7.60 2.24
N VAL A 94 1.04 -8.27 1.25
CA VAL A 94 2.48 -8.62 1.26
C VAL A 94 3.35 -7.38 1.26
N PHE A 95 3.03 -6.38 0.44
CA PHE A 95 3.76 -5.11 0.42
C PHE A 95 3.74 -4.45 1.80
N SER A 96 2.57 -4.39 2.41
CA SER A 96 2.37 -3.77 3.72
C SER A 96 3.08 -4.53 4.84
N GLU A 97 3.03 -5.87 4.82
CA GLU A 97 3.76 -6.70 5.80
C GLU A 97 5.27 -6.49 5.72
N ARG A 98 5.81 -6.36 4.50
CA ARG A 98 7.24 -6.13 4.27
C ARG A 98 7.70 -4.69 4.51
N ASN A 99 6.75 -3.76 4.63
CA ASN A 99 7.02 -2.33 4.78
C ASN A 99 6.15 -1.70 5.88
N PRO A 100 6.30 -2.13 7.16
CA PRO A 100 5.43 -1.68 8.25
C PRO A 100 5.44 -0.16 8.42
N GLY A 101 6.61 0.47 8.31
CA GLY A 101 6.74 1.93 8.40
C GLY A 101 6.01 2.68 7.28
N ILE A 102 6.03 2.15 6.05
CA ILE A 102 5.28 2.73 4.92
C ILE A 102 3.78 2.49 5.12
N THR A 103 3.39 1.33 5.65
CA THR A 103 1.99 1.02 5.98
C THR A 103 1.40 2.03 6.96
N ARG A 104 2.15 2.51 7.95
CA ARG A 104 1.73 3.60 8.85
C ARG A 104 1.42 4.89 8.07
N VAL A 105 2.20 5.20 7.05
CA VAL A 105 1.95 6.37 6.19
C VAL A 105 0.67 6.17 5.39
N LEU A 106 0.51 5.00 4.75
CA LEU A 106 -0.68 4.67 3.95
C LEU A 106 -1.97 4.62 4.78
N LEU A 107 -1.90 4.29 6.06
CA LEU A 107 -3.05 4.31 6.96
C LEU A 107 -3.29 5.67 7.63
N GLY A 108 -2.44 6.66 7.35
CA GLY A 108 -2.57 8.00 7.92
C GLY A 108 -2.16 8.13 9.39
N ASP A 109 -1.77 7.04 10.05
CA ASP A 109 -1.42 7.00 11.48
C ASP A 109 -0.36 8.03 11.88
N VAL A 110 0.64 8.23 11.03
CA VAL A 110 1.75 9.15 11.28
C VAL A 110 1.55 10.54 10.67
N LEU A 111 0.43 10.75 9.99
CA LEU A 111 0.12 12.01 9.31
C LEU A 111 -0.75 12.94 10.15
N VAL A 112 -1.11 12.54 11.37
CA VAL A 112 -1.88 13.37 12.31
C VAL A 112 -1.07 14.63 12.64
N GLY A 113 -1.65 15.80 12.34
CA GLY A 113 -0.99 17.10 12.49
C GLY A 113 -0.02 17.49 11.36
N GLU A 114 0.07 16.68 10.30
CA GLU A 114 0.73 17.03 9.04
C GLU A 114 -0.29 17.74 8.10
N THR A 115 0.16 18.09 6.89
CA THR A 115 -0.68 18.82 5.93
C THR A 115 -1.84 17.95 5.41
N GLU A 116 -3.03 18.53 5.28
CA GLU A 116 -4.21 17.91 4.68
C GLU A 116 -3.93 17.28 3.30
N ARG A 117 -2.99 17.88 2.56
CA ARG A 117 -2.52 17.37 1.27
C ARG A 117 -1.95 15.95 1.36
N LEU A 118 -1.27 15.57 2.44
CA LEU A 118 -0.73 14.22 2.61
C LEU A 118 -1.86 13.20 2.83
N LEU A 119 -2.88 13.55 3.61
CA LEU A 119 -4.06 12.72 3.79
C LEU A 119 -4.81 12.54 2.46
N ALA A 120 -4.96 13.61 1.68
CA ALA A 120 -5.56 13.54 0.35
C ALA A 120 -4.76 12.61 -0.59
N ARG A 121 -3.41 12.61 -0.54
CA ARG A 121 -2.57 11.70 -1.33
C ARG A 121 -2.77 10.24 -0.94
N VAL A 122 -2.91 9.95 0.35
CA VAL A 122 -3.23 8.60 0.84
C VAL A 122 -4.63 8.18 0.37
N GLY A 123 -5.62 9.07 0.46
CA GLY A 123 -6.96 8.82 -0.10
C GLY A 123 -6.89 8.45 -1.58
N GLN A 124 -6.17 9.24 -2.39
CA GLN A 124 -5.98 8.98 -3.82
C GLN A 124 -5.34 7.62 -4.13
N PHE A 125 -4.42 7.14 -3.27
CA PHE A 125 -3.83 5.80 -3.42
C PHE A 125 -4.92 4.71 -3.33
N PHE A 126 -5.78 4.76 -2.31
CA PHE A 126 -6.85 3.77 -2.13
C PHE A 126 -7.98 3.94 -3.15
N ASP A 127 -8.36 5.17 -3.52
CA ASP A 127 -9.33 5.43 -4.60
C ASP A 127 -8.87 4.82 -5.93
N ARG A 128 -7.58 4.96 -6.26
CA ARG A 128 -6.99 4.36 -7.45
C ARG A 128 -6.96 2.85 -7.36
N PHE A 129 -6.66 2.31 -6.19
CA PHE A 129 -6.66 0.86 -5.94
C PHE A 129 -8.06 0.26 -6.12
N GLU A 130 -9.10 0.87 -5.52
CA GLU A 130 -10.49 0.47 -5.67
C GLU A 130 -10.98 0.60 -7.12
N THR A 131 -10.62 1.70 -7.79
CA THR A 131 -10.95 1.91 -9.21
C THR A 131 -10.38 0.80 -10.08
N GLN A 132 -9.17 0.32 -9.80
CA GLN A 132 -8.55 -0.77 -10.53
C GLN A 132 -9.31 -2.10 -10.33
N LEU A 133 -9.74 -2.40 -9.11
CA LEU A 133 -10.56 -3.58 -8.83
C LEU A 133 -11.91 -3.50 -9.54
N LYS A 134 -12.57 -2.34 -9.48
CA LYS A 134 -13.84 -2.08 -10.18
C LYS A 134 -13.72 -2.28 -11.69
N GLN A 135 -12.63 -1.83 -12.29
CA GLN A 135 -12.38 -2.03 -13.72
C GLN A 135 -12.22 -3.51 -14.08
N ILE A 136 -11.46 -4.27 -13.27
CA ILE A 136 -11.26 -5.71 -13.47
C ILE A 136 -12.60 -6.46 -13.45
N LEU A 137 -13.47 -6.14 -12.48
CA LEU A 137 -14.78 -6.75 -12.35
C LEU A 137 -15.66 -6.46 -13.58
N ARG A 138 -15.73 -5.21 -14.02
CA ARG A 138 -16.48 -4.81 -15.22
C ARG A 138 -15.98 -5.50 -16.49
N GLU A 139 -14.65 -5.62 -16.66
CA GLU A 139 -14.06 -6.37 -17.77
C GLU A 139 -14.44 -7.86 -17.72
N GLY A 140 -14.51 -8.44 -16.51
CA GLY A 140 -14.97 -9.81 -16.29
C GLY A 140 -16.41 -10.01 -16.68
N GLU A 141 -17.32 -9.11 -16.27
CA GLU A 141 -18.75 -9.12 -16.64
C GLU A 141 -18.96 -9.08 -18.16
N MET A 142 -18.23 -8.22 -18.86
CA MET A 142 -18.32 -8.12 -20.33
C MET A 142 -17.85 -9.39 -21.05
N ARG A 143 -16.90 -10.15 -20.49
CA ARG A 143 -16.37 -11.39 -21.07
C ARG A 143 -17.25 -12.61 -20.82
N SER A 144 -18.01 -12.61 -19.72
CA SER A 144 -18.90 -13.71 -19.33
C SER A 144 -20.27 -13.69 -20.03
N GLU A 145 -20.38 -13.07 -21.21
CA GLU A 145 -21.62 -12.98 -22.02
C GLU A 145 -22.83 -12.42 -21.26
N GLY A 146 -22.56 -11.44 -20.38
CA GLY A 146 -23.63 -10.74 -19.66
C GLY A 146 -24.16 -11.49 -18.42
N ARG A 147 -23.45 -12.49 -17.92
CA ARG A 147 -23.75 -13.01 -16.58
C ARG A 147 -23.29 -11.98 -15.55
N PRO A 148 -24.21 -11.30 -14.86
CA PRO A 148 -23.82 -10.32 -13.86
C PRO A 148 -23.10 -11.01 -12.70
N HIS A 149 -22.08 -10.38 -12.15
CA HIS A 149 -21.61 -10.77 -10.81
C HIS A 149 -22.77 -10.70 -9.82
N ALA A 150 -22.70 -11.47 -8.76
CA ALA A 150 -23.76 -11.48 -7.72
C ALA A 150 -24.02 -10.09 -7.12
N LEU A 151 -23.03 -9.19 -7.19
CA LEU A 151 -23.11 -7.82 -6.69
C LEU A 151 -22.55 -6.84 -7.72
N ASP A 152 -23.04 -5.58 -7.66
CA ASP A 152 -22.50 -4.47 -8.45
C ASP A 152 -20.97 -4.36 -8.31
N SER A 153 -20.27 -4.13 -9.43
CA SER A 153 -18.81 -4.03 -9.47
C SER A 153 -18.23 -2.97 -8.52
N ALA A 154 -18.99 -1.88 -8.27
CA ALA A 154 -18.54 -0.84 -7.34
C ALA A 154 -18.65 -1.31 -5.89
N ILE A 155 -19.74 -1.99 -5.53
CA ILE A 155 -19.93 -2.56 -4.19
C ILE A 155 -18.88 -3.64 -3.94
N SER A 156 -18.67 -4.53 -4.91
CA SER A 156 -17.67 -5.60 -4.82
C SER A 156 -16.25 -5.07 -4.65
N ALA A 157 -15.86 -4.04 -5.42
CA ALA A 157 -14.56 -3.38 -5.30
C ALA A 157 -14.37 -2.72 -3.92
N ASN A 158 -15.40 -2.02 -3.46
CA ASN A 158 -15.38 -1.38 -2.13
C ASN A 158 -15.25 -2.43 -1.00
N MET A 159 -16.01 -3.53 -1.04
CA MET A 159 -15.89 -4.61 -0.05
C MET A 159 -14.47 -5.19 0.00
N MET A 160 -13.84 -5.41 -1.16
CA MET A 160 -12.46 -5.90 -1.25
C MET A 160 -11.47 -4.89 -0.66
N THR A 161 -11.64 -3.61 -0.96
CA THR A 161 -10.79 -2.53 -0.43
C THR A 161 -10.95 -2.41 1.10
N CYS A 162 -12.18 -2.40 1.61
CA CYS A 162 -12.47 -2.38 3.04
C CYS A 162 -11.88 -3.59 3.78
N LEU A 163 -11.92 -4.80 3.19
CA LEU A 163 -11.28 -5.97 3.79
C LEU A 163 -9.78 -5.75 3.96
N VAL A 164 -9.09 -5.31 2.90
CA VAL A 164 -7.64 -5.08 2.96
C VAL A 164 -7.30 -3.98 3.95
N GLU A 165 -7.96 -2.83 3.89
CA GLU A 165 -7.74 -1.74 4.86
C GLU A 165 -7.97 -2.22 6.29
N GLY A 166 -9.03 -2.99 6.54
CA GLY A 166 -9.32 -3.58 7.85
C GLY A 166 -8.21 -4.49 8.36
N LEU A 167 -7.65 -5.35 7.48
CA LEU A 167 -6.51 -6.22 7.81
C LEU A 167 -5.24 -5.41 8.11
N LEU A 168 -4.97 -4.36 7.34
CA LEU A 168 -3.83 -3.48 7.57
C LEU A 168 -3.98 -2.68 8.88
N HIS A 169 -5.18 -2.22 9.22
CA HIS A 169 -5.45 -1.58 10.51
C HIS A 169 -5.29 -2.56 11.69
N GLN A 170 -5.68 -3.85 11.54
CA GLN A 170 -5.40 -4.87 12.54
C GLN A 170 -3.90 -5.11 12.73
N TYR A 171 -3.15 -5.17 11.62
CA TYR A 171 -1.71 -5.31 11.62
C TYR A 171 -1.04 -4.15 12.36
N LEU A 172 -1.40 -2.90 12.04
CA LEU A 172 -0.93 -1.71 12.75
C LEU A 172 -1.28 -1.75 14.25
N ARG A 173 -2.55 -2.02 14.60
CA ARG A 173 -3.04 -2.08 15.97
C ARG A 173 -2.33 -3.15 16.81
N SER A 174 -1.92 -4.25 16.20
CA SER A 174 -1.13 -5.31 16.84
C SER A 174 0.34 -4.93 17.05
N ARG A 175 0.75 -3.72 16.65
CA ARG A 175 2.15 -3.30 16.55
C ARG A 175 2.96 -4.27 15.67
N PHE A 176 2.40 -4.58 14.50
CA PHE A 176 2.99 -5.45 13.47
C PHE A 176 3.25 -6.91 13.90
N LYS A 177 2.55 -7.39 14.93
CA LYS A 177 2.70 -8.77 15.42
C LYS A 177 1.74 -9.76 14.76
N ALA A 178 0.54 -9.33 14.42
CA ALA A 178 -0.46 -10.16 13.74
C ALA A 178 -0.36 -9.92 12.24
N SER A 179 0.23 -10.87 11.51
CA SER A 179 0.38 -10.78 10.05
C SER A 179 -0.95 -10.52 9.35
N PRO A 180 -1.02 -9.58 8.41
CA PRO A 180 -2.25 -9.34 7.63
C PRO A 180 -2.56 -10.51 6.68
N LEU A 181 -1.64 -11.45 6.52
CA LEU A 181 -1.78 -12.64 5.70
C LEU A 181 -2.23 -13.88 6.49
N GLN A 182 -2.29 -13.81 7.83
CA GLN A 182 -2.50 -14.97 8.70
C GLN A 182 -3.73 -15.83 8.32
N HIS A 183 -4.81 -15.19 7.85
CA HIS A 183 -6.04 -15.89 7.50
C HIS A 183 -6.48 -15.61 6.05
N TRP A 184 -5.59 -15.06 5.23
CA TRP A 184 -5.87 -14.60 3.88
C TRP A 184 -6.58 -15.65 3.00
N GLU A 185 -6.06 -16.86 2.96
CA GLU A 185 -6.59 -17.93 2.10
C GLU A 185 -8.07 -18.26 2.41
N ILE A 186 -8.41 -18.32 3.70
CA ILE A 186 -9.79 -18.58 4.15
C ILE A 186 -10.68 -17.38 3.88
N GLN A 187 -10.21 -16.18 4.19
CA GLN A 187 -10.96 -14.94 3.98
C GLN A 187 -11.23 -14.71 2.49
N TRP A 188 -10.23 -14.91 1.65
CA TRP A 188 -10.40 -14.80 0.21
C TRP A 188 -11.39 -15.84 -0.33
N ARG A 189 -11.27 -17.11 0.08
CA ARG A 189 -12.20 -18.16 -0.34
C ARG A 189 -13.65 -17.83 0.01
N LEU A 190 -13.91 -17.30 1.20
CA LEU A 190 -15.26 -16.91 1.62
C LEU A 190 -15.76 -15.70 0.81
N LEU A 191 -14.94 -14.69 0.64
CA LEU A 191 -15.29 -13.50 -0.12
C LEU A 191 -15.49 -13.83 -1.61
N SER A 192 -14.58 -14.59 -2.21
CA SER A 192 -14.67 -14.95 -3.62
C SER A 192 -15.87 -15.82 -3.95
N ALA A 193 -16.26 -16.74 -3.07
CA ALA A 193 -17.47 -17.54 -3.25
C ALA A 193 -18.76 -16.69 -3.31
N THR A 194 -18.75 -15.51 -2.67
CA THR A 194 -19.87 -14.56 -2.74
C THR A 194 -19.79 -13.66 -3.98
N LEU A 195 -18.57 -13.22 -4.33
CA LEU A 195 -18.38 -12.28 -5.44
C LEU A 195 -18.35 -12.95 -6.82
N PHE A 196 -17.92 -14.22 -6.88
CA PHE A 196 -17.75 -15.00 -8.11
C PHE A 196 -18.43 -16.37 -7.97
N PRO A 197 -19.76 -16.44 -7.85
CA PRO A 197 -20.49 -17.67 -7.48
C PRO A 197 -20.37 -18.80 -8.52
N ASP A 198 -20.02 -18.49 -9.77
CA ASP A 198 -19.95 -19.44 -10.90
C ASP A 198 -18.49 -19.75 -11.35
N SER A 199 -17.50 -19.50 -10.47
CA SER A 199 -16.07 -19.63 -10.80
C SER A 199 -15.47 -20.92 -10.29
#